data_dda390b46d5743c2338447ca342ed732
#
_entry.id   dda390b46d5743c2338447ca342ed732
#
_cell.length_a   1.000
_cell.length_b   1.000
_cell.length_c   1.000
_cell.angle_alpha   90.00
_cell.angle_beta   90.00
_cell.angle_gamma   90.00
#
_symmetry.space_group_name_H-M   'P 1'
#
loop_
_entity.id
_entity.type
_entity.pdbx_description
1 polymer ?
#
loop_
_entity_poly.entity_id
_entity_poly.type
_entity_poly.pdbx_seq_one_letter_code
_entity_poly.pdbx_strand_id
1 'polypeptide(L)'
;EIHAGGPGAAPTRDGVPTGGQTNIPSGGISDVERIELQYPFLQLSRQHLEDGGGAGRFNGGTGSTRLVLIHGSDDLTVDFTPYAGMPHGAFGLFGGYPAGSGGIRTLLTPNEGFAEGLARGEYPTNGPEAIEAGLAAPQVPAQQIGRLPVVRGTLISDFTQGGGGFGDPLDRPAADVAGDVRRHVVSTRLAKDLYGVALTKDGTVDEAATAAARDAIRAARRAESR
;
A
#
# COMPACT_ATOMS: atom_id res chain seq x y z
N GLU A 1 2.53 -15.56 9.22
CA GLU A 1 3.19 -15.10 7.99
C GLU A 1 3.76 -13.71 8.24
N ILE A 2 5.03 -13.49 7.89
CA ILE A 2 5.69 -12.20 8.02
C ILE A 2 5.76 -11.59 6.63
N HIS A 3 5.06 -10.48 6.44
CA HIS A 3 5.14 -9.69 5.21
C HIS A 3 6.20 -8.62 5.36
N ALA A 4 7.08 -8.56 4.39
CA ALA A 4 8.08 -7.52 4.34
C ALA A 4 7.49 -6.21 3.79
N GLY A 5 7.91 -5.11 4.38
CA GLY A 5 7.66 -3.77 3.84
C GLY A 5 8.69 -3.37 2.79
N GLY A 6 8.45 -2.29 2.08
CA GLY A 6 9.42 -1.70 1.16
C GLY A 6 10.53 -0.97 1.90
N PRO A 7 11.82 -1.11 1.55
CA PRO A 7 12.88 -0.29 2.08
C PRO A 7 12.82 1.15 1.56
N GLY A 8 13.45 2.07 2.30
CA GLY A 8 13.57 3.46 1.88
C GLY A 8 14.39 3.63 0.60
N ALA A 9 14.21 4.79 -0.03
CA ALA A 9 15.02 5.22 -1.16
C ALA A 9 16.48 5.51 -0.75
N ALA A 10 17.39 5.36 -1.69
CA ALA A 10 18.78 5.78 -1.56
C ALA A 10 19.06 7.06 -2.37
N PRO A 11 20.19 7.74 -2.15
CA PRO A 11 20.54 8.95 -2.90
C PRO A 11 20.64 8.79 -4.42
N THR A 12 20.72 7.55 -4.90
CA THR A 12 20.97 7.21 -6.30
C THR A 12 19.95 6.25 -6.93
N ARG A 13 18.96 5.79 -6.13
CA ARG A 13 17.98 4.79 -6.61
C ARG A 13 16.73 4.75 -5.76
N ASP A 14 15.66 4.29 -6.37
CA ASP A 14 14.43 3.97 -5.69
C ASP A 14 14.61 2.80 -4.68
N GLY A 15 13.77 2.77 -3.66
CA GLY A 15 13.60 1.62 -2.78
C GLY A 15 12.96 0.46 -3.54
N VAL A 16 13.32 -0.75 -3.18
CA VAL A 16 12.75 -1.96 -3.82
C VAL A 16 11.36 -2.23 -3.27
N PRO A 17 10.32 -2.35 -4.10
CA PRO A 17 8.99 -2.74 -3.63
C PRO A 17 9.04 -4.10 -2.93
N THR A 18 8.45 -4.21 -1.74
CA THR A 18 8.38 -5.44 -0.93
C THR A 18 9.70 -6.20 -0.79
N GLY A 19 10.84 -5.50 -0.81
CA GLY A 19 12.20 -6.10 -0.80
C GLY A 19 12.62 -6.75 0.49
N GLY A 20 11.76 -6.84 1.46
CA GLY A 20 12.08 -7.40 2.77
C GLY A 20 12.66 -6.36 3.74
N GLN A 21 12.52 -6.64 5.01
CA GLN A 21 13.22 -5.89 6.05
C GLN A 21 14.69 -6.28 6.05
N THR A 22 15.57 -5.31 6.14
CA THR A 22 17.03 -5.55 6.15
C THR A 22 17.51 -6.40 7.32
N ASN A 23 16.75 -6.42 8.40
CA ASN A 23 17.01 -7.22 9.61
C ASN A 23 16.34 -8.61 9.60
N ILE A 24 15.52 -8.91 8.60
CA ILE A 24 14.89 -10.23 8.42
C ILE A 24 15.10 -10.67 6.96
N PRO A 25 16.30 -11.14 6.62
CA PRO A 25 16.61 -11.52 5.24
C PRO A 25 15.80 -12.71 4.72
N SER A 26 15.16 -13.47 5.61
CA SER A 26 14.23 -14.55 5.27
C SER A 26 12.77 -14.08 5.10
N GLY A 27 12.48 -12.78 5.25
CA GLY A 27 11.17 -12.22 4.98
C GLY A 27 10.86 -12.37 3.51
N GLY A 28 10.03 -13.33 3.17
CA GLY A 28 9.59 -13.64 1.81
C GLY A 28 8.07 -13.72 1.75
N ILE A 29 7.56 -13.69 0.54
CA ILE A 29 6.16 -13.98 0.27
C ILE A 29 6.03 -15.50 0.27
N SER A 30 5.24 -16.03 1.19
CA SER A 30 4.97 -17.47 1.23
C SER A 30 4.14 -17.90 0.02
N ASP A 31 4.38 -19.11 -0.43
CA ASP A 31 3.58 -19.76 -1.47
C ASP A 31 2.11 -19.89 -1.02
N VAL A 32 1.19 -19.42 -1.85
CA VAL A 32 -0.25 -19.35 -1.53
C VAL A 32 -0.83 -20.75 -1.34
N GLU A 33 -0.54 -21.66 -2.24
CA GLU A 33 -1.06 -23.04 -2.19
C GLU A 33 -0.60 -23.77 -0.92
N ARG A 34 0.65 -23.57 -0.53
CA ARG A 34 1.19 -24.15 0.69
C ARG A 34 0.51 -23.60 1.95
N ILE A 35 0.20 -22.29 1.97
CA ILE A 35 -0.49 -21.67 3.10
C ILE A 35 -1.93 -22.18 3.20
N GLU A 36 -2.63 -22.24 2.09
CA GLU A 36 -4.02 -22.71 2.03
C GLU A 36 -4.15 -24.19 2.40
N LEU A 37 -3.13 -25.00 2.12
CA LEU A 37 -3.07 -26.40 2.57
C LEU A 37 -2.82 -26.55 4.08
N GLN A 38 -2.13 -25.61 4.69
CA GLN A 38 -1.72 -25.71 6.11
C GLN A 38 -2.69 -25.00 7.06
N TYR A 39 -3.40 -23.97 6.58
CA TYR A 39 -4.25 -23.11 7.41
C TYR A 39 -5.65 -22.96 6.77
N PRO A 40 -6.68 -22.72 7.57
CA PRO A 40 -8.03 -22.54 7.06
C PRO A 40 -8.24 -21.15 6.45
N PHE A 41 -7.35 -20.75 5.55
CA PHE A 41 -7.30 -19.47 4.86
C PHE A 41 -7.56 -19.65 3.38
N LEU A 42 -8.27 -18.71 2.78
CA LEU A 42 -8.36 -18.54 1.35
C LEU A 42 -7.78 -17.15 1.00
N GLN A 43 -6.71 -17.14 0.23
CA GLN A 43 -6.05 -15.90 -0.20
C GLN A 43 -6.81 -15.30 -1.37
N LEU A 44 -7.58 -14.23 -1.14
CA LEU A 44 -8.38 -13.59 -2.18
C LEU A 44 -7.55 -12.64 -3.04
N SER A 45 -6.64 -11.89 -2.44
CA SER A 45 -5.75 -10.98 -3.15
C SER A 45 -4.42 -10.80 -2.43
N ARG A 46 -3.41 -10.47 -3.20
CA ARG A 46 -2.10 -10.00 -2.74
C ARG A 46 -1.51 -9.12 -3.83
N GLN A 47 -1.21 -7.87 -3.51
CA GLN A 47 -0.66 -6.93 -4.47
C GLN A 47 0.23 -5.87 -3.81
N HIS A 48 0.98 -5.14 -4.61
CA HIS A 48 1.68 -3.95 -4.15
C HIS A 48 0.67 -2.86 -3.77
N LEU A 49 1.01 -2.09 -2.75
CA LEU A 49 0.19 -0.97 -2.31
C LEU A 49 0.50 0.25 -3.18
N GLU A 50 -0.43 0.67 -4.03
CA GLU A 50 -0.33 1.91 -4.77
C GLU A 50 -0.19 3.09 -3.80
N ASP A 51 0.68 4.05 -4.08
CA ASP A 51 1.04 5.17 -3.20
C ASP A 51 1.64 4.74 -1.84
N GLY A 52 2.04 3.48 -1.68
CA GLY A 52 2.55 2.96 -0.41
C GLY A 52 3.98 3.38 -0.08
N GLY A 53 4.79 3.71 -1.08
CA GLY A 53 6.15 4.23 -0.91
C GLY A 53 6.18 5.75 -0.74
N GLY A 54 7.10 6.25 0.07
CA GLY A 54 7.31 7.70 0.21
C GLY A 54 7.79 8.33 -1.10
N ALA A 55 7.13 9.41 -1.50
CA ALA A 55 7.47 10.14 -2.71
C ALA A 55 8.80 10.90 -2.57
N GLY A 56 9.57 10.96 -3.65
CA GLY A 56 10.84 11.68 -3.70
C GLY A 56 11.37 11.79 -5.13
N ARG A 57 12.52 12.41 -5.30
CA ARG A 57 13.29 12.24 -6.52
C ARG A 57 13.56 10.75 -6.77
N PHE A 58 13.85 10.03 -5.67
CA PHE A 58 13.85 8.58 -5.61
C PHE A 58 12.75 8.15 -4.66
N ASN A 59 11.85 7.27 -5.13
CA ASN A 59 10.72 6.80 -4.35
C ASN A 59 11.14 5.72 -3.37
N GLY A 60 10.58 5.71 -2.18
CA GLY A 60 10.64 4.55 -1.31
C GLY A 60 9.97 3.34 -1.94
N GLY A 61 10.43 2.15 -1.61
CA GLY A 61 9.78 0.91 -2.02
C GLY A 61 8.37 0.83 -1.44
N THR A 62 7.40 0.40 -2.23
CA THR A 62 6.04 0.22 -1.74
C THR A 62 5.92 -1.03 -0.89
N GLY A 63 5.01 -1.01 0.07
CA GLY A 63 4.57 -2.19 0.79
C GLY A 63 3.60 -3.03 -0.05
N SER A 64 2.95 -3.98 0.60
CA SER A 64 1.94 -4.84 0.01
C SER A 64 0.63 -4.78 0.79
N THR A 65 -0.45 -5.10 0.11
CA THR A 65 -1.75 -5.38 0.72
C THR A 65 -2.17 -6.80 0.41
N ARG A 66 -2.96 -7.38 1.31
CA ARG A 66 -3.62 -8.66 1.08
C ARG A 66 -5.02 -8.68 1.68
N LEU A 67 -5.84 -9.55 1.13
CA LEU A 67 -7.15 -9.87 1.66
C LEU A 67 -7.27 -11.40 1.77
N VAL A 68 -7.61 -11.87 2.97
CA VAL A 68 -7.70 -13.30 3.30
C VAL A 68 -9.06 -13.57 3.90
N LEU A 69 -9.70 -14.65 3.45
CA LEU A 69 -10.95 -15.15 4.01
C LEU A 69 -10.69 -16.37 4.90
N ILE A 70 -11.21 -16.38 6.10
CA ILE A 70 -11.27 -17.56 6.96
C ILE A 70 -12.38 -18.47 6.48
N HIS A 71 -12.05 -19.68 6.02
CA HIS A 71 -13.08 -20.55 5.44
C HIS A 71 -13.17 -21.95 6.05
N GLY A 72 -12.14 -22.45 6.67
CA GLY A 72 -12.06 -23.85 7.10
C GLY A 72 -12.29 -24.09 8.60
N SER A 73 -12.53 -23.05 9.41
CA SER A 73 -12.65 -23.21 10.87
C SER A 73 -13.60 -22.18 11.46
N ASP A 74 -14.36 -22.60 12.46
CA ASP A 74 -15.23 -21.74 13.28
C ASP A 74 -14.60 -21.40 14.64
N ASP A 75 -13.45 -21.96 14.95
CA ASP A 75 -12.69 -21.73 16.18
C ASP A 75 -11.20 -21.53 15.83
N LEU A 76 -10.87 -20.31 15.51
CA LEU A 76 -9.50 -19.90 15.18
C LEU A 76 -9.11 -18.67 16.01
N THR A 77 -7.86 -18.67 16.48
CA THR A 77 -7.28 -17.49 17.10
C THR A 77 -6.19 -16.94 16.20
N VAL A 78 -6.32 -15.67 15.83
CA VAL A 78 -5.29 -14.94 15.08
C VAL A 78 -4.50 -14.08 16.06
N ASP A 79 -3.18 -14.23 16.05
CA ASP A 79 -2.27 -13.40 16.83
C ASP A 79 -1.80 -12.21 15.98
N PHE A 80 -2.24 -11.02 16.37
CA PHE A 80 -1.82 -9.78 15.73
C PHE A 80 -0.60 -9.21 16.47
N THR A 81 0.56 -9.42 15.91
CA THR A 81 1.78 -8.76 16.35
C THR A 81 1.98 -7.50 15.51
N PRO A 82 1.82 -6.30 16.07
CA PRO A 82 2.05 -5.07 15.32
C PRO A 82 3.55 -4.91 15.06
N TYR A 83 3.91 -4.97 13.81
CA TYR A 83 5.30 -4.70 13.40
C TYR A 83 5.61 -3.21 13.28
N ALA A 84 4.63 -2.38 13.16
CA ALA A 84 4.77 -0.94 13.12
C ALA A 84 3.39 -0.29 13.24
N GLY A 85 2.77 -0.36 14.39
CA GLY A 85 1.59 0.46 14.72
C GLY A 85 1.96 1.94 14.82
N MET A 86 2.88 2.40 13.99
CA MET A 86 3.22 3.80 13.90
C MET A 86 2.25 4.46 12.95
N PRO A 87 1.49 5.48 13.38
CA PRO A 87 0.65 6.29 12.52
C PRO A 87 1.46 7.01 11.43
N HIS A 88 2.79 6.98 11.53
CA HIS A 88 3.71 7.58 10.58
C HIS A 88 4.59 6.48 9.98
N GLY A 89 4.57 6.38 8.66
CA GLY A 89 5.48 5.54 7.90
C GLY A 89 6.94 5.93 8.09
N ALA A 90 7.84 5.22 7.44
CA ALA A 90 9.26 5.57 7.40
C ALA A 90 9.43 7.00 6.86
N PHE A 91 10.18 7.84 7.58
CA PHE A 91 10.40 9.23 7.19
C PHE A 91 11.14 9.32 5.84
N GLY A 92 10.80 10.36 5.07
CA GLY A 92 11.58 10.75 3.90
C GLY A 92 12.81 11.57 4.30
N LEU A 93 13.79 11.63 3.41
CA LEU A 93 15.04 12.36 3.61
C LEU A 93 15.24 13.40 2.51
N PHE A 94 15.89 14.52 2.86
CA PHE A 94 16.30 15.59 1.93
C PHE A 94 15.15 16.11 1.04
N GLY A 95 13.98 16.32 1.62
CA GLY A 95 12.78 16.79 0.91
C GLY A 95 11.88 15.67 0.38
N GLY A 96 12.26 14.41 0.57
CA GLY A 96 11.38 13.28 0.32
C GLY A 96 10.27 13.17 1.36
N TYR A 97 9.17 12.55 0.97
CA TYR A 97 8.00 12.36 1.82
C TYR A 97 8.07 11.03 2.57
N PRO A 98 7.39 10.93 3.72
CA PRO A 98 7.27 9.66 4.41
C PRO A 98 6.49 8.65 3.56
N ALA A 99 6.69 7.38 3.83
CA ALA A 99 5.84 6.33 3.31
C ALA A 99 4.42 6.46 3.83
N GLY A 100 3.45 5.90 3.11
CA GLY A 100 2.10 5.70 3.62
C GLY A 100 2.12 4.89 4.91
N SER A 101 1.11 5.08 5.76
CA SER A 101 0.95 4.29 6.98
C SER A 101 0.80 2.82 6.62
N GLY A 102 1.58 1.97 7.27
CA GLY A 102 1.54 0.52 7.10
C GLY A 102 1.39 -0.20 8.44
N GLY A 103 1.34 -1.53 8.38
CA GLY A 103 1.15 -2.36 9.57
C GLY A 103 -0.29 -2.34 10.09
N ILE A 104 -1.23 -1.86 9.30
CA ILE A 104 -2.65 -1.84 9.63
C ILE A 104 -3.23 -3.20 9.27
N ARG A 105 -3.81 -3.85 10.27
CA ARG A 105 -4.61 -5.06 10.10
C ARG A 105 -6.03 -4.79 10.55
N THR A 106 -6.99 -5.22 9.74
CA THR A 106 -8.39 -5.02 10.03
C THR A 106 -9.13 -6.34 9.86
N LEU A 107 -9.93 -6.70 10.84
CA LEU A 107 -10.91 -7.76 10.72
C LEU A 107 -12.20 -7.16 10.17
N LEU A 108 -12.77 -7.82 9.17
CA LEU A 108 -13.98 -7.39 8.51
C LEU A 108 -15.02 -8.51 8.53
N THR A 109 -16.28 -8.13 8.69
CA THR A 109 -17.43 -9.00 8.46
C THR A 109 -17.95 -8.74 7.04
N PRO A 110 -17.86 -9.70 6.12
CA PRO A 110 -18.49 -9.55 4.81
C PRO A 110 -20.02 -9.59 4.95
N ASN A 111 -20.69 -8.94 4.02
CA ASN A 111 -22.15 -9.03 3.86
C ASN A 111 -22.54 -10.07 2.78
N GLU A 112 -23.84 -10.23 2.53
CA GLU A 112 -24.34 -11.17 1.52
C GLU A 112 -23.82 -10.85 0.10
N GLY A 113 -23.69 -9.58 -0.25
CA GLY A 113 -23.18 -9.14 -1.55
C GLY A 113 -21.72 -9.57 -1.80
N PHE A 114 -20.92 -9.73 -0.75
CA PHE A 114 -19.55 -10.23 -0.87
C PHE A 114 -19.53 -11.69 -1.36
N ALA A 115 -20.35 -12.55 -0.78
CA ALA A 115 -20.44 -13.96 -1.17
C ALA A 115 -20.92 -14.12 -2.63
N GLU A 116 -21.88 -13.31 -3.03
CA GLU A 116 -22.38 -13.28 -4.42
C GLU A 116 -21.30 -12.79 -5.39
N GLY A 117 -20.56 -11.72 -5.05
CA GLY A 117 -19.43 -11.22 -5.83
C GLY A 117 -18.32 -12.26 -5.97
N LEU A 118 -17.98 -12.94 -4.87
CA LEU A 118 -16.99 -14.01 -4.88
C LEU A 118 -17.38 -15.16 -5.83
N ALA A 119 -18.67 -15.55 -5.83
CA ALA A 119 -19.18 -16.57 -6.73
C ALA A 119 -19.10 -16.18 -8.22
N ARG A 120 -19.14 -14.89 -8.53
CA ARG A 120 -18.95 -14.34 -9.89
C ARG A 120 -17.50 -14.04 -10.25
N GLY A 121 -16.55 -14.24 -9.32
CA GLY A 121 -15.16 -13.82 -9.48
C GLY A 121 -14.95 -12.30 -9.34
N GLU A 122 -15.92 -11.59 -8.81
CA GLU A 122 -15.87 -10.15 -8.54
C GLU A 122 -15.67 -9.94 -7.03
N TYR A 123 -14.48 -9.55 -6.61
CA TYR A 123 -14.21 -9.31 -5.19
C TYR A 123 -13.19 -8.18 -5.02
N PRO A 124 -13.26 -7.47 -3.88
CA PRO A 124 -12.32 -6.40 -3.60
C PRO A 124 -10.90 -6.93 -3.44
N THR A 125 -9.93 -6.13 -3.79
CA THR A 125 -8.53 -6.51 -3.70
C THR A 125 -7.89 -6.17 -2.36
N ASN A 126 -8.58 -5.37 -1.55
CA ASN A 126 -8.12 -4.97 -0.22
C ASN A 126 -9.31 -4.60 0.69
N GLY A 127 -9.03 -4.42 1.98
CA GLY A 127 -10.08 -4.10 2.96
C GLY A 127 -10.74 -2.75 2.78
N PRO A 128 -10.03 -1.64 2.56
CA PRO A 128 -10.64 -0.35 2.25
C PRO A 128 -11.61 -0.41 1.07
N GLU A 129 -11.22 -1.06 -0.02
CA GLU A 129 -12.09 -1.25 -1.18
C GLU A 129 -13.36 -2.04 -0.81
N ALA A 130 -13.23 -3.10 0.01
CA ALA A 130 -14.38 -3.85 0.50
C ALA A 130 -15.36 -3.00 1.32
N ILE A 131 -14.83 -2.10 2.15
CA ILE A 131 -15.62 -1.19 2.98
C ILE A 131 -16.28 -0.12 2.11
N GLU A 132 -15.54 0.51 1.22
CA GLU A 132 -16.02 1.57 0.32
C GLU A 132 -17.11 1.06 -0.63
N ALA A 133 -16.95 -0.15 -1.14
CA ALA A 133 -17.96 -0.82 -1.95
C ALA A 133 -19.18 -1.34 -1.12
N GLY A 134 -19.18 -1.17 0.20
CA GLY A 134 -20.24 -1.65 1.07
C GLY A 134 -20.35 -3.17 1.14
N LEU A 135 -19.30 -3.90 0.80
CA LEU A 135 -19.26 -5.36 0.78
C LEU A 135 -18.86 -5.97 2.14
N ALA A 136 -18.21 -5.20 2.99
CA ALA A 136 -17.80 -5.63 4.32
C ALA A 136 -17.80 -4.47 5.32
N ALA A 137 -17.92 -4.80 6.61
CA ALA A 137 -17.85 -3.85 7.71
C ALA A 137 -16.71 -4.18 8.66
N PRO A 138 -15.99 -3.19 9.24
CA PRO A 138 -14.96 -3.43 10.22
C PRO A 138 -15.52 -4.07 11.50
N GLN A 139 -14.90 -5.16 11.98
CA GLN A 139 -15.21 -5.79 13.27
C GLN A 139 -14.43 -5.15 14.42
N VAL A 140 -13.16 -4.80 14.17
CA VAL A 140 -12.22 -4.36 15.20
C VAL A 140 -11.40 -3.21 14.66
N PRO A 141 -11.21 -2.13 15.44
CA PRO A 141 -10.32 -1.03 15.06
C PRO A 141 -8.91 -1.54 14.72
N ALA A 142 -8.29 -0.91 13.75
CA ALA A 142 -7.03 -1.31 13.09
C ALA A 142 -5.78 -1.44 14.00
N GLN A 143 -5.88 -1.17 15.30
CA GLN A 143 -4.73 -1.06 16.22
C GLN A 143 -4.77 -2.02 17.41
N GLN A 144 -5.63 -3.03 17.41
CA GLN A 144 -5.61 -3.99 18.51
C GLN A 144 -4.44 -4.97 18.36
N ILE A 145 -3.62 -4.98 19.43
CA ILE A 145 -2.53 -5.93 19.64
C ILE A 145 -3.11 -7.10 20.42
N GLY A 146 -2.78 -8.33 20.04
CA GLY A 146 -3.08 -9.50 20.83
C GLY A 146 -3.78 -10.60 20.06
N ARG A 147 -4.27 -11.56 20.81
CA ARG A 147 -4.98 -12.71 20.27
C ARG A 147 -6.46 -12.40 20.13
N LEU A 148 -6.96 -12.50 18.91
CA LEU A 148 -8.37 -12.28 18.62
C LEU A 148 -9.00 -13.56 18.08
N PRO A 149 -10.15 -13.98 18.63
CA PRO A 149 -10.92 -15.07 18.05
C PRO A 149 -11.49 -14.63 16.70
N VAL A 150 -11.43 -15.50 15.73
CA VAL A 150 -12.02 -15.29 14.40
C VAL A 150 -12.80 -16.53 14.02
N VAL A 151 -13.88 -16.33 13.27
CA VAL A 151 -14.77 -17.39 12.83
C VAL A 151 -14.78 -17.48 11.31
N ARG A 152 -15.32 -18.56 10.79
CA ARG A 152 -15.58 -18.74 9.36
C ARG A 152 -16.27 -17.51 8.78
N GLY A 153 -15.85 -17.08 7.60
CA GLY A 153 -16.36 -15.90 6.92
C GLY A 153 -15.67 -14.59 7.33
N THR A 154 -14.85 -14.57 8.38
CA THR A 154 -14.07 -13.36 8.70
C THR A 154 -13.06 -13.06 7.60
N LEU A 155 -13.02 -11.80 7.15
CA LEU A 155 -11.97 -11.29 6.29
C LEU A 155 -10.86 -10.66 7.12
N ILE A 156 -9.63 -10.94 6.74
CA ILE A 156 -8.43 -10.28 7.30
C ILE A 156 -7.82 -9.42 6.20
N SER A 157 -7.77 -8.12 6.41
CA SER A 157 -7.07 -7.19 5.53
C SER A 157 -5.78 -6.73 6.19
N ASP A 158 -4.66 -6.88 5.50
CA ASP A 158 -3.35 -6.46 5.95
C ASP A 158 -2.74 -5.45 4.99
N PHE A 159 -2.01 -4.46 5.56
CA PHE A 159 -1.14 -3.56 4.83
C PHE A 159 0.25 -3.59 5.43
N THR A 160 1.28 -3.73 4.62
CA THR A 160 2.66 -3.55 5.05
C THR A 160 3.15 -2.15 4.74
N GLN A 161 4.09 -1.68 5.54
CA GLN A 161 4.66 -0.35 5.41
C GLN A 161 5.55 -0.24 4.17
N GLY A 162 5.52 0.92 3.51
CA GLY A 162 6.52 1.30 2.52
C GLY A 162 7.75 1.96 3.14
N GLY A 163 8.76 2.21 2.35
CA GLY A 163 9.95 2.99 2.71
C GLY A 163 9.80 4.48 2.43
N GLY A 164 10.54 5.34 3.13
CA GLY A 164 10.55 6.78 2.87
C GLY A 164 11.24 7.15 1.55
N GLY A 165 10.80 8.26 0.93
CA GLY A 165 11.41 8.82 -0.27
C GLY A 165 12.68 9.62 0.01
N PHE A 166 13.48 9.88 -1.02
CA PHE A 166 14.69 10.68 -0.95
C PHE A 166 14.68 11.79 -1.99
N GLY A 167 14.93 13.03 -1.56
CA GLY A 167 14.96 14.22 -2.43
C GLY A 167 13.56 14.71 -2.80
N ASP A 168 13.47 15.93 -3.35
CA ASP A 168 12.18 16.54 -3.71
C ASP A 168 11.50 15.75 -4.84
N PRO A 169 10.19 15.35 -4.69
CA PRO A 169 9.42 14.72 -5.77
C PRO A 169 9.37 15.54 -7.06
N LEU A 170 9.43 16.86 -6.98
CA LEU A 170 9.45 17.72 -8.18
C LEU A 170 10.71 17.57 -9.04
N ASP A 171 11.77 16.94 -8.50
CA ASP A 171 13.02 16.65 -9.22
C ASP A 171 13.03 15.25 -9.85
N ARG A 172 11.97 14.42 -9.64
CA ARG A 172 11.83 13.14 -10.31
C ARG A 172 11.54 13.36 -11.80
N PRO A 173 12.22 12.66 -12.74
CA PRO A 173 11.91 12.75 -14.16
C PRO A 173 10.43 12.45 -14.43
N ALA A 174 9.77 13.30 -15.22
CA ALA A 174 8.34 13.12 -15.49
C ALA A 174 8.02 11.78 -16.18
N ALA A 175 8.93 11.31 -17.04
CA ALA A 175 8.82 10.01 -17.69
C ALA A 175 8.85 8.83 -16.69
N ASP A 176 9.65 8.95 -15.61
CA ASP A 176 9.71 7.94 -14.55
C ASP A 176 8.39 7.92 -13.76
N VAL A 177 7.83 9.10 -13.45
CA VAL A 177 6.52 9.19 -12.78
C VAL A 177 5.42 8.59 -13.65
N ALA A 178 5.42 8.85 -14.97
CA ALA A 178 4.48 8.22 -15.90
C ALA A 178 4.66 6.69 -15.94
N GLY A 179 5.92 6.22 -15.83
CA GLY A 179 6.25 4.80 -15.68
C GLY A 179 5.68 4.20 -14.40
N ASP A 180 5.78 4.92 -13.29
CA ASP A 180 5.25 4.50 -11.99
C ASP A 180 3.72 4.40 -12.01
N VAL A 181 3.05 5.36 -12.68
CA VAL A 181 1.59 5.31 -12.85
C VAL A 181 1.15 4.10 -13.67
N ARG A 182 1.83 3.80 -14.78
CA ARG A 182 1.54 2.60 -15.58
C ARG A 182 1.73 1.29 -14.82
N ARG A 183 2.61 1.26 -13.84
CA ARG A 183 2.89 0.10 -12.98
C ARG A 183 2.04 0.06 -11.72
N HIS A 184 1.12 1.00 -11.53
CA HIS A 184 0.32 1.13 -10.31
C HIS A 184 1.15 1.26 -9.02
N VAL A 185 2.31 1.89 -9.12
CA VAL A 185 3.16 2.24 -7.97
C VAL A 185 2.75 3.60 -7.41
N VAL A 186 2.41 4.53 -8.30
CA VAL A 186 1.95 5.89 -8.02
C VAL A 186 0.60 6.10 -8.71
N SER A 187 -0.38 6.65 -7.97
CA SER A 187 -1.67 7.00 -8.55
C SER A 187 -1.57 8.23 -9.45
N THR A 188 -2.50 8.36 -10.39
CA THR A 188 -2.63 9.58 -11.22
C THR A 188 -2.84 10.83 -10.37
N ARG A 189 -3.53 10.70 -9.24
CA ARG A 189 -3.75 11.80 -8.30
C ARG A 189 -2.41 12.23 -7.68
N LEU A 190 -1.62 11.30 -7.17
CA LEU A 190 -0.33 11.62 -6.54
C LEU A 190 0.67 12.16 -7.57
N ALA A 191 0.69 11.61 -8.80
CA ALA A 191 1.49 12.11 -9.90
C ALA A 191 1.23 13.59 -10.17
N LYS A 192 -0.03 14.01 -10.18
CA LYS A 192 -0.44 15.40 -10.36
C LYS A 192 -0.13 16.26 -9.13
N ASP A 193 -0.61 15.84 -7.96
CA ASP A 193 -0.65 16.71 -6.76
C ASP A 193 0.72 16.90 -6.10
N LEU A 194 1.56 15.85 -6.16
CA LEU A 194 2.83 15.85 -5.44
C LEU A 194 4.05 15.95 -6.36
N TYR A 195 4.03 15.24 -7.50
CA TYR A 195 5.13 15.29 -8.48
C TYR A 195 4.96 16.41 -9.53
N GLY A 196 3.77 17.02 -9.58
CA GLY A 196 3.45 18.05 -10.56
C GLY A 196 3.52 17.54 -12.00
N VAL A 197 3.20 16.25 -12.23
CA VAL A 197 3.21 15.66 -13.57
C VAL A 197 1.82 15.59 -14.13
N ALA A 198 1.63 16.25 -15.27
CA ALA A 198 0.40 16.17 -16.05
C ALA A 198 0.50 15.03 -17.06
N LEU A 199 -0.48 14.12 -17.02
CA LEU A 199 -0.59 13.03 -17.97
C LEU A 199 -1.76 13.27 -18.91
N THR A 200 -1.57 12.95 -20.18
CA THR A 200 -2.62 12.93 -21.20
C THR A 200 -3.54 11.71 -21.00
N LYS A 201 -4.62 11.60 -21.75
CA LYS A 201 -5.57 10.49 -21.65
C LYS A 201 -4.95 9.12 -21.97
N ASP A 202 -3.91 9.09 -22.79
CA ASP A 202 -3.16 7.88 -23.15
C ASP A 202 -1.98 7.57 -22.20
N GLY A 203 -1.85 8.34 -21.10
CA GLY A 203 -0.84 8.12 -20.08
C GLY A 203 0.56 8.62 -20.43
N THR A 204 0.70 9.42 -21.49
CA THR A 204 1.95 10.11 -21.82
C THR A 204 2.09 11.43 -21.06
N VAL A 205 3.31 11.92 -20.91
CA VAL A 205 3.58 13.19 -20.23
C VAL A 205 3.21 14.38 -21.13
N ASP A 206 2.41 15.31 -20.59
CA ASP A 206 2.28 16.65 -21.14
C ASP A 206 3.40 17.53 -20.57
N GLU A 207 4.46 17.73 -21.32
CA GLU A 207 5.66 18.45 -20.86
C GLU A 207 5.35 19.93 -20.49
N ALA A 208 4.54 20.62 -21.28
CA ALA A 208 4.20 22.03 -21.04
C ALA A 208 3.35 22.19 -19.78
N ALA A 209 2.31 21.38 -19.62
CA ALA A 209 1.47 21.39 -18.44
C ALA A 209 2.25 20.93 -17.19
N THR A 210 3.17 19.96 -17.32
CA THR A 210 4.03 19.51 -16.24
C THR A 210 4.98 20.61 -15.77
N ALA A 211 5.62 21.34 -16.69
CA ALA A 211 6.49 22.45 -16.33
C ALA A 211 5.72 23.53 -15.55
N ALA A 212 4.56 23.94 -16.07
CA ALA A 212 3.71 24.94 -15.43
C ALA A 212 3.23 24.50 -14.04
N ALA A 213 2.82 23.22 -13.88
CA ALA A 213 2.38 22.68 -12.60
C ALA A 213 3.52 22.66 -11.56
N ARG A 214 4.72 22.23 -11.94
CA ARG A 214 5.91 22.24 -11.05
C ARG A 214 6.28 23.63 -10.61
N ASP A 215 6.26 24.60 -11.51
CA ASP A 215 6.55 26.00 -11.18
C ASP A 215 5.51 26.58 -10.21
N ALA A 216 4.23 26.28 -10.41
CA ALA A 216 3.17 26.67 -9.49
C ALA A 216 3.34 26.08 -8.10
N ILE A 217 3.65 24.78 -7.98
CA ILE A 217 3.91 24.11 -6.68
C ILE A 217 5.13 24.74 -6.00
N ARG A 218 6.24 24.98 -6.73
CA ARG A 218 7.43 25.63 -6.16
C ARG A 218 7.14 27.05 -5.69
N ALA A 219 6.30 27.80 -6.42
CA ALA A 219 5.90 29.15 -6.03
C ALA A 219 5.05 29.13 -4.74
N ALA A 220 4.09 28.22 -4.63
CA ALA A 220 3.25 28.06 -3.45
C ALA A 220 4.10 27.71 -2.21
N ARG A 221 5.01 26.72 -2.30
CA ARG A 221 5.92 26.35 -1.20
C ARG A 221 6.80 27.50 -0.71
N ARG A 222 7.26 28.38 -1.63
CA ARG A 222 8.03 29.59 -1.27
C ARG A 222 7.17 30.66 -0.58
N ALA A 223 5.89 30.74 -0.87
CA ALA A 223 4.98 31.68 -0.22
C ALA A 223 4.65 31.25 1.22
N GLU A 224 4.48 29.94 1.47
CA GLU A 224 4.23 29.39 2.79
C GLU A 224 5.42 29.42 3.75
N SER A 225 6.64 29.50 3.22
CA SER A 225 7.89 29.57 4.00
C SER A 225 8.29 30.98 4.46
N ARG A 226 7.48 32.00 4.16
CA ARG A 226 7.65 33.41 4.58
C ARG A 226 6.68 33.78 5.69
#